data_d4c834ab1d32043b9a0eef453a4e7ca7
#
_entry.id   d4c834ab1d32043b9a0eef453a4e7ca7
#
_cell.length_a   1.000
_cell.length_b   1.000
_cell.length_c   1.000
_cell.angle_alpha   90.00
_cell.angle_beta   90.00
_cell.angle_gamma   90.00
#
_symmetry.space_group_name_H-M   'P 1'
#
loop_
_entity.id
_entity.type
_entity.pdbx_description
1 polymer ?
#
loop_
_entity_poly.entity_id
_entity_poly.type
_entity_poly.pdbx_seq_one_letter_code
_entity_poly.pdbx_strand_id
1 'polypeptide(L)'
;MEVRLGQLLVQSRVLTQQQVEQILHEQTHCGEPFGLICERMFSVNPSAVEDAWAMQYVSLTRKVDPLREVVDSHALELVTRRQAWQFRVLPMRFDGDELMMATTASHLRRALRFANNVIAVPVYLVLAESQTLGEAMCKHYPLPGMTPASINDDGMDRLLGDRNLRAAG
;
A
#
# COMPACT_ATOMS: atom_id res chain seq x y z
N MET A 1 4.50 17.54 0.86
CA MET A 1 3.87 17.26 -0.43
C MET A 1 3.54 15.78 -0.49
N GLU A 2 2.28 15.47 -0.59
CA GLU A 2 1.84 14.07 -0.65
C GLU A 2 2.08 13.56 -2.07
N VAL A 3 2.78 12.44 -2.17
CA VAL A 3 3.09 11.84 -3.47
C VAL A 3 2.01 10.84 -3.81
N ARG A 4 1.19 11.17 -4.78
CA ARG A 4 0.12 10.31 -5.26
C ARG A 4 0.65 9.32 -6.29
N LEU A 5 0.20 8.06 -6.19
CA LEU A 5 0.62 6.98 -7.10
C LEU A 5 0.45 7.37 -8.58
N GLY A 6 -0.69 7.94 -8.93
CA GLY A 6 -0.95 8.39 -10.30
C GLY A 6 0.03 9.46 -10.81
N GLN A 7 0.43 10.40 -9.96
CA GLN A 7 1.40 11.43 -10.33
C GLN A 7 2.78 10.86 -10.64
N LEU A 8 3.22 9.87 -9.89
CA LEU A 8 4.50 9.19 -10.16
C LEU A 8 4.50 8.47 -11.51
N LEU A 9 3.38 7.86 -11.88
CA LEU A 9 3.23 7.21 -13.18
C LEU A 9 3.29 8.18 -14.35
N VAL A 10 2.72 9.38 -14.17
CA VAL A 10 2.83 10.45 -15.16
C VAL A 10 4.27 10.95 -15.25
N GLN A 11 4.93 11.17 -14.12
CA GLN A 11 6.34 11.62 -14.09
C GLN A 11 7.30 10.60 -14.72
N SER A 12 7.06 9.30 -14.49
CA SER A 12 7.84 8.21 -15.08
C SER A 12 7.46 7.88 -16.54
N ARG A 13 6.50 8.62 -17.11
CA ARG A 13 6.01 8.44 -18.48
C ARG A 13 5.42 7.05 -18.76
N VAL A 14 4.95 6.37 -17.74
CA VAL A 14 4.23 5.09 -17.87
C VAL A 14 2.80 5.32 -18.31
N LEU A 15 2.16 6.34 -17.77
CA LEU A 15 0.80 6.78 -18.11
C LEU A 15 0.75 8.29 -18.36
N THR A 16 -0.24 8.72 -19.10
CA THR A 16 -0.59 10.15 -19.22
C THR A 16 -1.50 10.56 -18.05
N GLN A 17 -1.57 11.87 -17.79
CA GLN A 17 -2.50 12.42 -16.80
C GLN A 17 -3.96 12.00 -17.08
N GLN A 18 -4.36 12.05 -18.33
CA GLN A 18 -5.71 11.64 -18.75
C GLN A 18 -5.99 10.16 -18.48
N GLN A 19 -5.01 9.29 -18.72
CA GLN A 19 -5.14 7.86 -18.42
C GLN A 19 -5.29 7.61 -16.92
N VAL A 20 -4.53 8.31 -16.07
CA VAL A 20 -4.66 8.23 -14.62
C VAL A 20 -6.06 8.66 -14.16
N GLU A 21 -6.57 9.76 -14.69
CA GLU A 21 -7.93 10.24 -14.39
C GLU A 21 -9.01 9.22 -14.80
N GLN A 22 -8.84 8.57 -15.95
CA GLN A 22 -9.73 7.51 -16.40
C GLN A 22 -9.69 6.29 -15.47
N ILE A 23 -8.52 5.88 -15.01
CA ILE A 23 -8.36 4.77 -14.07
C ILE A 23 -9.03 5.10 -12.73
N LEU A 24 -8.79 6.29 -12.19
CA LEU A 24 -9.40 6.71 -10.92
C LEU A 24 -10.92 6.80 -11.03
N HIS A 25 -11.43 7.31 -12.13
CA HIS A 25 -12.86 7.34 -12.40
C HIS A 25 -13.45 5.92 -12.46
N GLU A 26 -12.81 5.02 -13.20
CA GLU A 26 -13.23 3.62 -13.30
C GLU A 26 -13.18 2.92 -11.94
N GLN A 27 -12.16 3.18 -11.13
CA GLN A 27 -12.02 2.58 -9.79
C GLN A 27 -13.20 2.92 -8.88
N THR A 28 -13.76 4.12 -8.98
CA THR A 28 -14.95 4.51 -8.19
C THR A 28 -16.21 3.74 -8.60
N HIS A 29 -16.27 3.21 -9.81
CA HIS A 29 -17.41 2.50 -10.35
C HIS A 29 -17.30 0.99 -10.21
N CYS A 30 -16.13 0.41 -10.50
CA CYS A 30 -15.97 -1.03 -10.52
C CYS A 30 -15.44 -1.63 -9.20
N GLY A 31 -14.84 -0.81 -8.33
CA GLY A 31 -14.23 -1.27 -7.07
C GLY A 31 -13.03 -2.19 -7.26
N GLU A 32 -12.39 -2.18 -8.43
CA GLU A 32 -11.17 -2.95 -8.70
C GLU A 32 -9.92 -2.20 -8.22
N PRO A 33 -8.85 -2.91 -7.82
CA PRO A 33 -7.56 -2.32 -7.54
C PRO A 33 -6.96 -1.57 -8.73
N PHE A 34 -6.25 -0.48 -8.47
CA PHE A 34 -5.67 0.40 -9.48
C PHE A 34 -4.81 -0.33 -10.52
N GLY A 35 -3.96 -1.28 -10.07
CA GLY A 35 -3.08 -2.04 -10.95
C GLY A 35 -3.83 -2.94 -11.93
N LEU A 36 -4.94 -3.53 -11.50
CA LEU A 36 -5.78 -4.35 -12.37
C LEU A 36 -6.50 -3.52 -13.43
N ILE A 37 -6.94 -2.33 -13.07
CA ILE A 37 -7.55 -1.39 -14.03
C ILE A 37 -6.51 -0.92 -15.05
N CYS A 38 -5.28 -0.60 -14.62
CA CYS A 38 -4.17 -0.26 -15.52
C CYS A 38 -3.91 -1.36 -16.56
N GLU A 39 -3.84 -2.61 -16.12
CA GLU A 39 -3.64 -3.75 -17.02
C GLU A 39 -4.81 -3.89 -18.01
N ARG A 40 -6.03 -3.85 -17.50
CA ARG A 40 -7.25 -4.02 -18.31
C ARG A 40 -7.46 -2.92 -19.33
N MET A 41 -7.28 -1.66 -18.94
CA MET A 41 -7.56 -0.50 -19.80
C MET A 41 -6.40 -0.13 -20.73
N PHE A 42 -5.17 -0.25 -20.26
CA PHE A 42 -3.99 0.29 -20.95
C PHE A 42 -2.88 -0.75 -21.16
N SER A 43 -3.11 -2.00 -20.84
CA SER A 43 -2.14 -3.11 -20.97
C SER A 43 -0.82 -2.86 -20.24
N VAL A 44 -0.85 -2.08 -19.17
CA VAL A 44 0.33 -1.79 -18.33
C VAL A 44 0.49 -2.88 -17.31
N ASN A 45 1.64 -3.54 -17.33
CA ASN A 45 1.96 -4.58 -16.35
C ASN A 45 2.13 -3.95 -14.96
N PRO A 46 1.40 -4.42 -13.93
CA PRO A 46 1.53 -3.90 -12.56
C PRO A 46 2.96 -3.94 -12.00
N SER A 47 3.76 -4.93 -12.37
CA SER A 47 5.17 -5.02 -11.94
C SER A 47 6.03 -3.89 -12.51
N ALA A 48 5.79 -3.48 -13.75
CA ALA A 48 6.49 -2.34 -14.35
C ALA A 48 6.15 -1.02 -13.63
N VAL A 49 4.91 -0.90 -13.20
CA VAL A 49 4.42 0.22 -12.40
C VAL A 49 5.12 0.25 -11.03
N GLU A 50 5.21 -0.89 -10.35
CA GLU A 50 5.90 -1.02 -9.07
C GLU A 50 7.37 -0.61 -9.15
N ASP A 51 8.07 -1.02 -10.19
CA ASP A 51 9.48 -0.70 -10.40
C ASP A 51 9.70 0.81 -10.61
N ALA A 52 8.85 1.43 -11.42
CA ALA A 52 8.91 2.87 -11.65
C ALA A 52 8.63 3.67 -10.36
N TRP A 53 7.73 3.21 -9.52
CA TRP A 53 7.39 3.86 -8.27
C TRP A 53 8.45 3.70 -7.19
N ALA A 54 8.97 2.49 -7.00
CA ALA A 54 9.91 2.19 -5.93
C ALA A 54 11.17 3.07 -5.99
N MET A 55 11.64 3.38 -7.17
CA MET A 55 12.82 4.23 -7.36
C MET A 55 12.60 5.69 -6.95
N GLN A 56 11.39 6.20 -7.10
CA GLN A 56 11.08 7.62 -6.87
C GLN A 56 10.44 7.86 -5.49
N TYR A 57 9.74 6.87 -4.96
CA TYR A 57 8.91 7.02 -3.77
C TYR A 57 9.71 7.36 -2.51
N VAL A 58 10.85 6.72 -2.30
CA VAL A 58 11.67 6.89 -1.09
C VAL A 58 12.17 8.34 -0.94
N SER A 59 12.51 9.00 -2.05
CA SER A 59 13.02 10.37 -2.04
C SER A 59 11.93 11.44 -1.93
N LEU A 60 10.70 11.11 -2.33
CA LEU A 60 9.60 12.08 -2.46
C LEU A 60 8.53 11.93 -1.36
N THR A 61 8.46 10.77 -0.73
CA THR A 61 7.37 10.44 0.20
C THR A 61 7.61 11.03 1.60
N ARG A 62 6.53 11.55 2.18
CA ARG A 62 6.52 12.04 3.55
C ARG A 62 6.80 10.90 4.55
N LYS A 63 7.67 11.18 5.51
CA LYS A 63 7.86 10.32 6.69
C LYS A 63 6.85 10.69 7.77
N VAL A 64 6.28 9.69 8.40
CA VAL A 64 5.30 9.84 9.49
C VAL A 64 5.67 8.99 10.68
N ASP A 65 5.20 9.40 11.84
CA ASP A 65 5.18 8.56 13.03
C ASP A 65 3.75 8.03 13.22
N PRO A 66 3.48 6.75 12.92
CA PRO A 66 2.13 6.20 12.98
C PRO A 66 1.54 6.19 14.40
N LEU A 67 2.37 6.34 15.43
CA LEU A 67 1.91 6.46 16.82
C LEU A 67 1.33 7.84 17.15
N ARG A 68 1.65 8.85 16.32
CA ARG A 68 1.19 10.23 16.47
C ARG A 68 0.13 10.64 15.45
N GLU A 69 -0.06 9.84 14.42
CA GLU A 69 -1.08 10.09 13.40
C GLU A 69 -2.45 9.53 13.83
N VAL A 70 -3.50 10.10 13.27
CA VAL A 70 -4.86 9.58 13.44
C VAL A 70 -4.99 8.27 12.66
N VAL A 71 -5.48 7.24 13.33
CA VAL A 71 -5.80 5.94 12.73
C VAL A 71 -7.30 5.69 12.89
N ASP A 72 -7.98 5.53 11.76
CA ASP A 72 -9.43 5.34 11.69
C ASP A 72 -9.77 3.83 11.61
N SER A 73 -10.77 3.41 12.38
CA SER A 73 -11.26 2.03 12.35
C SER A 73 -11.74 1.59 10.96
N HIS A 74 -12.40 2.48 10.20
CA HIS A 74 -12.84 2.17 8.84
C HIS A 74 -11.67 1.88 7.88
N ALA A 75 -10.56 2.61 8.04
CA ALA A 75 -9.36 2.33 7.28
C ALA A 75 -8.76 0.95 7.64
N LEU A 76 -8.73 0.63 8.93
CA LEU A 76 -8.22 -0.64 9.43
C LEU A 76 -9.02 -1.86 8.93
N GLU A 77 -10.33 -1.71 8.72
CA GLU A 77 -11.21 -2.78 8.23
C GLU A 77 -10.90 -3.22 6.79
N LEU A 78 -10.23 -2.39 5.99
CA LEU A 78 -9.85 -2.73 4.61
C LEU A 78 -8.77 -3.79 4.50
N VAL A 79 -8.05 -4.04 5.58
CA VAL A 79 -6.90 -4.94 5.60
C VAL A 79 -7.05 -5.90 6.78
N THR A 80 -6.89 -7.19 6.53
CA THR A 80 -6.85 -8.17 7.62
C THR A 80 -5.55 -8.08 8.41
N ARG A 81 -5.54 -8.54 9.66
CA ARG A 81 -4.33 -8.60 10.49
C ARG A 81 -3.20 -9.35 9.79
N ARG A 82 -3.52 -10.48 9.16
CA ARG A 82 -2.56 -11.29 8.42
C ARG A 82 -1.97 -10.54 7.23
N GLN A 83 -2.80 -9.88 6.43
CA GLN A 83 -2.36 -9.07 5.30
C GLN A 83 -1.47 -7.91 5.76
N ALA A 84 -1.87 -7.20 6.83
CA ALA A 84 -1.09 -6.11 7.37
C ALA A 84 0.35 -6.53 7.71
N TRP A 85 0.51 -7.64 8.41
CA TRP A 85 1.82 -8.19 8.75
C TRP A 85 2.57 -8.76 7.55
N GLN A 86 1.88 -9.46 6.66
CA GLN A 86 2.48 -10.03 5.45
C GLN A 86 3.06 -8.96 4.54
N PHE A 87 2.34 -7.86 4.35
CA PHE A 87 2.72 -6.80 3.43
C PHE A 87 3.37 -5.59 4.12
N ARG A 88 3.49 -5.62 5.44
CA ARG A 88 4.06 -4.51 6.25
C ARG A 88 3.36 -3.19 5.98
N VAL A 89 2.04 -3.20 6.01
CA VAL A 89 1.19 -2.05 5.76
C VAL A 89 0.27 -1.75 6.93
N LEU A 90 0.09 -0.47 7.22
CA LEU A 90 -0.88 0.02 8.20
C LEU A 90 -1.78 1.05 7.50
N PRO A 91 -3.02 0.69 7.15
CA PRO A 91 -4.02 1.66 6.75
C PRO A 91 -4.28 2.61 7.91
N MET A 92 -4.25 3.90 7.67
CA MET A 92 -4.34 4.90 8.74
C MET A 92 -5.66 5.63 8.74
N ARG A 93 -5.97 6.33 7.67
CA ARG A 93 -7.21 7.09 7.51
C ARG A 93 -7.50 7.38 6.04
N PHE A 94 -8.70 7.87 5.79
CA PHE A 94 -9.03 8.47 4.51
C PHE A 94 -8.77 9.97 4.52
N ASP A 95 -8.11 10.47 3.50
CA ASP A 95 -7.98 11.87 3.17
C ASP A 95 -8.80 12.13 1.89
N GLY A 96 -10.05 12.58 2.05
CA GLY A 96 -11.02 12.55 0.96
C GLY A 96 -11.35 11.12 0.54
N ASP A 97 -11.16 10.80 -0.73
CA ASP A 97 -11.42 9.47 -1.28
C ASP A 97 -10.17 8.57 -1.31
N GLU A 98 -9.04 9.06 -0.83
CA GLU A 98 -7.77 8.35 -0.85
C GLU A 98 -7.43 7.76 0.53
N LEU A 99 -7.02 6.51 0.53
CA LEU A 99 -6.53 5.82 1.73
C LEU A 99 -5.05 6.15 1.97
N MET A 100 -4.75 6.76 3.10
CA MET A 100 -3.38 6.90 3.59
C MET A 100 -2.93 5.58 4.22
N MET A 101 -1.84 5.03 3.74
CA MET A 101 -1.30 3.76 4.23
C MET A 101 0.20 3.88 4.51
N ALA A 102 0.62 3.48 5.70
CA ALA A 102 2.02 3.51 6.11
C ALA A 102 2.73 2.18 5.84
N THR A 103 4.00 2.28 5.45
CA THR A 103 4.93 1.16 5.30
C THR A 103 6.34 1.62 5.63
N THR A 104 7.31 0.73 5.58
CA THR A 104 8.74 1.10 5.69
C THR A 104 9.37 1.22 4.32
N ALA A 105 10.50 1.92 4.23
CA ALA A 105 11.27 2.00 2.98
C ALA A 105 11.70 0.62 2.47
N SER A 106 12.07 -0.29 3.37
CA SER A 106 12.49 -1.65 3.03
C SER A 106 11.36 -2.53 2.45
N HIS A 107 10.11 -2.24 2.80
CA HIS A 107 8.94 -3.01 2.39
C HIS A 107 8.07 -2.29 1.37
N LEU A 108 8.54 -1.17 0.84
CA LEU A 108 7.79 -0.31 -0.07
C LEU A 108 7.28 -1.07 -1.31
N ARG A 109 8.12 -1.88 -1.96
CA ARG A 109 7.72 -2.67 -3.14
C ARG A 109 6.59 -3.65 -2.82
N ARG A 110 6.68 -4.30 -1.67
CA ARG A 110 5.66 -5.23 -1.19
C ARG A 110 4.34 -4.52 -0.91
N ALA A 111 4.41 -3.36 -0.27
CA ALA A 111 3.25 -2.51 0.01
C ALA A 111 2.60 -1.98 -1.28
N LEU A 112 3.40 -1.54 -2.25
CA LEU A 112 2.92 -1.10 -3.56
C LEU A 112 2.18 -2.23 -4.31
N ARG A 113 2.75 -3.43 -4.31
CA ARG A 113 2.10 -4.61 -4.90
C ARG A 113 0.76 -4.90 -4.25
N PHE A 114 0.70 -4.85 -2.93
CA PHE A 114 -0.54 -5.04 -2.18
C PHE A 114 -1.57 -3.97 -2.52
N ALA A 115 -1.20 -2.70 -2.48
CA ALA A 115 -2.08 -1.60 -2.82
C ALA A 115 -2.63 -1.72 -4.25
N ASN A 116 -1.78 -2.10 -5.22
CA ASN A 116 -2.16 -2.19 -6.62
C ASN A 116 -3.04 -3.39 -6.97
N ASN A 117 -2.91 -4.50 -6.24
CA ASN A 117 -3.57 -5.74 -6.62
C ASN A 117 -4.70 -6.16 -5.68
N VAL A 118 -4.79 -5.55 -4.49
CA VAL A 118 -5.75 -5.98 -3.47
C VAL A 118 -6.67 -4.84 -3.03
N ILE A 119 -6.15 -3.62 -2.87
CA ILE A 119 -6.94 -2.50 -2.35
C ILE A 119 -7.78 -1.87 -3.47
N ALA A 120 -9.08 -1.83 -3.26
CA ALA A 120 -10.06 -1.38 -4.25
C ALA A 120 -10.33 0.15 -4.23
N VAL A 121 -9.63 0.89 -3.41
CA VAL A 121 -9.73 2.37 -3.33
C VAL A 121 -8.39 3.00 -3.67
N PRO A 122 -8.37 4.27 -4.11
CA PRO A 122 -7.11 4.98 -4.32
C PRO A 122 -6.28 5.02 -3.04
N VAL A 123 -4.99 4.73 -3.16
CA VAL A 123 -4.05 4.66 -2.03
C VAL A 123 -2.89 5.63 -2.26
N TYR A 124 -2.48 6.32 -1.22
CA TYR A 124 -1.15 6.93 -1.18
C TYR A 124 -0.34 6.37 0.00
N LEU A 125 0.95 6.15 -0.24
CA LEU A 125 1.83 5.58 0.77
C LEU A 125 2.62 6.67 1.48
N VAL A 126 2.83 6.45 2.78
CA VAL A 126 3.75 7.23 3.61
C VAL A 126 4.76 6.30 4.25
N LEU A 127 5.95 6.80 4.54
CA LEU A 127 7.01 6.00 5.12
C LEU A 127 7.08 6.18 6.63
N ALA A 128 7.26 5.08 7.34
CA ALA A 128 7.48 5.04 8.78
C ALA A 128 8.78 4.33 9.12
N GLU A 129 9.35 4.65 10.26
CA GLU A 129 10.46 3.87 10.81
C GLU A 129 9.95 2.49 11.26
N SER A 130 10.80 1.47 11.11
CA SER A 130 10.42 0.09 11.41
C SER A 130 9.92 -0.10 12.84
N GLN A 131 10.55 0.52 13.82
CA GLN A 131 10.17 0.40 15.22
C GLN A 131 8.78 0.99 15.47
N THR A 132 8.52 2.21 15.03
CA THR A 132 7.23 2.88 15.24
C THR A 132 6.10 2.22 14.48
N LEU A 133 6.37 1.75 13.25
CA LEU A 133 5.38 0.97 12.50
C LEU A 133 5.07 -0.36 13.22
N GLY A 134 6.09 -1.07 13.70
CA GLY A 134 5.93 -2.31 14.44
C GLY A 134 5.08 -2.13 15.70
N GLU A 135 5.33 -1.08 16.48
CA GLU A 135 4.54 -0.74 17.66
C GLU A 135 3.08 -0.43 17.31
N ALA A 136 2.85 0.36 16.28
CA ALA A 136 1.51 0.68 15.79
C ALA A 136 0.78 -0.57 15.27
N MET A 137 1.48 -1.46 14.58
CA MET A 137 0.92 -2.71 14.09
C MET A 137 0.54 -3.66 15.23
N CYS A 138 1.36 -3.76 16.27
CA CYS A 138 1.02 -4.53 17.47
C CYS A 138 -0.23 -3.98 18.18
N LYS A 139 -0.41 -2.65 18.14
CA LYS A 139 -1.57 -1.98 18.72
C LYS A 139 -2.85 -2.21 17.91
N HIS A 140 -2.80 -2.03 16.60
CA HIS A 140 -3.98 -2.05 15.74
C HIS A 140 -4.29 -3.41 15.13
N TYR A 141 -3.27 -4.23 14.89
CA TYR A 141 -3.36 -5.57 14.32
C TYR A 141 -2.65 -6.61 15.20
N PRO A 142 -3.07 -6.78 16.45
CA PRO A 142 -2.41 -7.73 17.34
C PRO A 142 -2.53 -9.15 16.79
N LEU A 143 -1.39 -9.85 16.69
CA LEU A 143 -1.32 -11.26 16.37
C LEU A 143 -0.43 -11.98 17.39
N PRO A 144 -0.79 -13.18 17.85
CA PRO A 144 0.03 -13.96 18.76
C PRO A 144 1.44 -14.17 18.19
N GLY A 145 2.45 -13.91 19.01
CA GLY A 145 3.86 -14.09 18.64
C GLY A 145 4.48 -12.91 17.88
N MET A 146 3.71 -11.90 17.49
CA MET A 146 4.23 -10.69 16.84
C MET A 146 4.71 -9.67 17.86
N THR A 147 5.88 -9.11 17.59
CA THR A 147 6.48 -8.00 18.34
C THR A 147 6.79 -6.85 17.37
N PRO A 148 7.10 -5.65 17.86
CA PRO A 148 7.52 -4.56 16.98
C PRO A 148 8.71 -4.92 16.06
N ALA A 149 9.64 -5.74 16.56
CA ALA A 149 10.79 -6.22 15.77
C ALA A 149 10.40 -7.17 14.62
N SER A 150 9.22 -7.79 14.68
CA SER A 150 8.71 -8.69 13.64
C SER A 150 8.52 -8.01 12.28
N ILE A 151 8.46 -6.70 12.23
CA ILE A 151 8.45 -5.92 10.97
C ILE A 151 9.65 -6.30 10.08
N ASN A 152 10.82 -6.53 10.68
CA ASN A 152 12.06 -6.81 9.95
C ASN A 152 12.36 -8.31 9.84
N ASP A 153 11.44 -9.18 10.29
CA ASP A 153 11.65 -10.62 10.32
C ASP A 153 11.21 -11.29 9.01
N ASP A 154 12.18 -11.58 8.14
CA ASP A 154 11.95 -12.30 6.88
C ASP A 154 11.51 -13.76 7.10
N GLY A 155 11.78 -14.35 8.27
CA GLY A 155 11.33 -15.69 8.63
C GLY A 155 9.81 -15.81 8.73
N MET A 156 9.16 -14.71 9.01
CA MET A 156 7.71 -14.61 9.07
C MET A 156 7.03 -14.82 7.74
N ASP A 157 7.68 -14.46 6.65
CA ASP A 157 7.16 -14.65 5.30
C ASP A 157 6.96 -16.14 4.99
N ARG A 158 7.77 -17.00 5.61
CA ARG A 158 7.62 -18.46 5.52
C ARG A 158 6.46 -18.97 6.37
N LEU A 159 6.18 -18.36 7.53
CA LEU A 159 5.08 -18.75 8.42
C LEU A 159 3.73 -18.26 7.95
N LEU A 160 3.67 -17.04 7.39
CA LEU A 160 2.45 -16.48 6.84
C LEU A 160 2.09 -17.07 5.47
N GLY A 161 3.05 -17.73 4.83
CA GLY A 161 2.92 -18.41 3.55
C GLY A 161 2.74 -17.44 2.39
N ASP A 162 3.44 -17.70 1.34
CA ASP A 162 3.29 -17.08 0.00
C ASP A 162 1.92 -17.45 -0.63
N ARG A 163 0.99 -17.89 0.21
CA ARG A 163 -0.33 -18.33 -0.20
C ARG A 163 -1.25 -17.14 -0.44
N ASN A 164 -1.27 -16.77 -1.70
CA ASN A 164 -2.43 -16.17 -2.37
C ASN A 164 -2.66 -14.65 -2.18
N LEU A 165 -2.00 -13.90 -3.00
CA LEU A 165 -2.63 -12.74 -3.64
C LEU A 165 -3.92 -13.12 -4.43
N ARG A 166 -4.18 -14.42 -4.63
CA ARG A 166 -5.30 -14.95 -5.44
C ARG A 166 -6.48 -15.49 -4.65
N ALA A 167 -6.47 -15.48 -3.33
CA ALA A 167 -7.56 -16.03 -2.54
C ALA A 167 -8.35 -14.96 -1.77
N ALA A 168 -8.56 -13.80 -2.38
CA ALA A 168 -9.59 -12.85 -2.00
C ALA A 168 -10.45 -12.55 -3.24
N GLY A 169 -11.02 -13.59 -3.81
CA GLY A 169 -12.12 -13.55 -4.76
C GLY A 169 -13.41 -13.83 -4.03
#